data_81447e83087c07189621acdc5f1dddaa
#
_entry.id   81447e83087c07189621acdc5f1dddaa
#
_cell.length_a   1.000
_cell.length_b   1.000
_cell.length_c   1.000
_cell.angle_alpha   90.00
_cell.angle_beta   90.00
_cell.angle_gamma   90.00
#
_symmetry.space_group_name_H-M   'P 1'
#
loop_
_entity.id
_entity.type
_entity.pdbx_description
1 polymer ?
#
loop_
_entity_poly.entity_id
_entity_poly.type
_entity_poly.pdbx_seq_one_letter_code
_entity_poly.pdbx_strand_id
1 'polypeptide(L)'
;MSIDMKYFEEMEAKIPHGKVRTRFAPSPTGYMHVGNLRTALYTYLIARHANGTFILRIEDTDQGRLVEGATDVIYRTMAECGLSHDEGPDVGGPVAPYIQSERRDTYGRYAELLVERGHAYYCFCEKAESEEDSGEFDRADDPCRDLPLEEAKARVAAGEPYVIRQRIPKDGTTTFHDASFGDITVENKTLDDQVLLKRDGLPTYNFANVIDDHLMGITHVVRGSEYLSSAPKYNLLYEGFGWEVPTYVHCSPVMRDAQHKMSKRNGDPSYEDLKAQGYLTPAILNYVALLGWSPRGEQSEQEFFTLDELVGAFDIGGISKSPAIFDIEKLTYFNANYLRNLPPEEFCKVAEPYIRQAVKNEAYSVGEIAALLQARCEKLT
;
A
#
# COMPACT_ATOMS: atom_id res chain seq x y z
N MET A 1 6.82 4.02 34.98
CA MET A 1 5.35 4.29 35.10
C MET A 1 4.64 2.96 34.88
N SER A 2 3.55 2.67 35.61
CA SER A 2 2.75 1.48 35.32
C SER A 2 1.97 1.70 34.03
N ILE A 3 1.96 0.69 33.15
CA ILE A 3 1.17 0.73 31.90
C ILE A 3 -0.33 0.78 32.25
N ASP A 4 -1.03 1.68 31.62
CA ASP A 4 -2.50 1.77 31.71
C ASP A 4 -3.17 0.73 30.81
N MET A 5 -3.40 -0.46 31.35
CA MET A 5 -4.03 -1.56 30.61
C MET A 5 -5.44 -1.23 30.13
N LYS A 6 -6.17 -0.35 30.82
CA LYS A 6 -7.52 0.08 30.44
C LYS A 6 -7.53 0.74 29.07
N TYR A 7 -6.51 1.52 28.74
CA TYR A 7 -6.37 2.15 27.42
C TYR A 7 -6.37 1.08 26.29
N PHE A 8 -5.61 0.00 26.46
CA PHE A 8 -5.51 -1.05 25.45
C PHE A 8 -6.81 -1.83 25.33
N GLU A 9 -7.48 -2.13 26.44
CA GLU A 9 -8.81 -2.78 26.43
C GLU A 9 -9.86 -1.93 25.71
N GLU A 10 -9.84 -0.60 25.91
CA GLU A 10 -10.72 0.33 25.21
C GLU A 10 -10.40 0.43 23.70
N MET A 11 -9.14 0.30 23.31
CA MET A 11 -8.74 0.27 21.89
C MET A 11 -9.16 -1.03 21.23
N GLU A 12 -8.92 -2.19 21.86
CA GLU A 12 -9.35 -3.50 21.38
C GLU A 12 -10.87 -3.58 21.19
N ALA A 13 -11.64 -3.02 22.14
CA ALA A 13 -13.11 -3.02 22.07
C ALA A 13 -13.68 -2.23 20.87
N LYS A 14 -12.90 -1.38 20.22
CA LYS A 14 -13.32 -0.60 19.04
C LYS A 14 -13.03 -1.30 17.72
N ILE A 15 -12.23 -2.37 17.72
CA ILE A 15 -11.82 -3.05 16.50
C ILE A 15 -13.03 -3.69 15.81
N PRO A 16 -13.32 -3.36 14.54
CA PRO A 16 -14.37 -4.01 13.79
C PRO A 16 -14.02 -5.46 13.44
N HIS A 17 -14.96 -6.37 13.62
CA HIS A 17 -14.82 -7.80 13.32
C HIS A 17 -15.88 -8.30 12.33
N GLY A 18 -15.67 -9.50 11.79
CA GLY A 18 -16.69 -10.27 11.06
C GLY A 18 -16.82 -9.97 9.57
N LYS A 19 -16.02 -9.05 9.02
CA LYS A 19 -15.96 -8.79 7.58
C LYS A 19 -14.51 -8.76 7.08
N VAL A 20 -14.32 -9.02 5.81
CA VAL A 20 -13.04 -8.72 5.16
C VAL A 20 -12.81 -7.21 5.20
N ARG A 21 -11.65 -6.80 5.67
CA ARG A 21 -11.22 -5.40 5.73
C ARG A 21 -9.84 -5.27 5.12
N THR A 22 -9.74 -4.40 4.15
CA THR A 22 -8.48 -4.12 3.44
C THR A 22 -8.17 -2.64 3.51
N ARG A 23 -6.92 -2.27 3.26
CA ARG A 23 -6.53 -0.86 3.21
C ARG A 23 -5.57 -0.60 2.06
N PHE A 24 -5.82 0.45 1.32
CA PHE A 24 -4.79 1.13 0.54
C PHE A 24 -4.15 2.18 1.44
N ALA A 25 -2.82 2.11 1.57
CA ALA A 25 -2.09 2.90 2.57
C ALA A 25 -0.91 3.63 1.90
N PRO A 26 -1.18 4.61 1.02
CA PRO A 26 -0.13 5.34 0.32
C PRO A 26 0.54 6.38 1.23
N SER A 27 1.87 6.54 1.05
CA SER A 27 2.58 7.72 1.50
C SER A 27 2.37 8.86 0.50
N PRO A 28 2.07 10.10 0.94
CA PRO A 28 1.80 11.23 0.05
C PRO A 28 3.10 11.82 -0.53
N THR A 29 3.73 11.09 -1.46
CA THR A 29 5.02 11.41 -2.07
C THR A 29 4.93 11.81 -3.55
N GLY A 30 3.74 12.19 -4.03
CA GLY A 30 3.47 12.66 -5.39
C GLY A 30 2.51 11.75 -6.18
N TYR A 31 2.60 11.77 -7.50
CA TYR A 31 1.71 11.03 -8.40
C TYR A 31 1.72 9.51 -8.18
N MET A 32 0.60 8.87 -8.48
CA MET A 32 0.43 7.44 -8.32
C MET A 32 1.01 6.69 -9.53
N HIS A 33 2.12 5.99 -9.36
CA HIS A 33 2.65 5.14 -10.43
C HIS A 33 1.83 3.85 -10.60
N VAL A 34 1.97 3.19 -11.76
CA VAL A 34 1.20 1.99 -12.14
C VAL A 34 1.23 0.89 -11.08
N GLY A 35 2.37 0.66 -10.42
CA GLY A 35 2.49 -0.34 -9.36
C GLY A 35 1.63 -0.02 -8.12
N ASN A 36 1.57 1.26 -7.70
CA ASN A 36 0.71 1.69 -6.59
C ASN A 36 -0.76 1.60 -6.98
N LEU A 37 -1.11 2.01 -8.22
CA LEU A 37 -2.47 1.86 -8.73
C LEU A 37 -2.92 0.40 -8.75
N ARG A 38 -2.03 -0.54 -9.16
CA ARG A 38 -2.30 -1.97 -9.11
C ARG A 38 -2.56 -2.45 -7.68
N THR A 39 -1.73 -2.02 -6.73
CA THR A 39 -1.92 -2.38 -5.32
C THR A 39 -3.25 -1.85 -4.79
N ALA A 40 -3.61 -0.60 -5.09
CA ALA A 40 -4.91 -0.03 -4.74
C ALA A 40 -6.06 -0.82 -5.35
N LEU A 41 -5.96 -1.15 -6.65
CA LEU A 41 -6.97 -1.92 -7.37
C LEU A 41 -7.15 -3.32 -6.76
N TYR A 42 -6.08 -4.09 -6.53
CA TYR A 42 -6.19 -5.42 -5.93
C TYR A 42 -6.76 -5.37 -4.52
N THR A 43 -6.36 -4.40 -3.74
CA THR A 43 -6.90 -4.18 -2.38
C THR A 43 -8.40 -3.90 -2.42
N TYR A 44 -8.84 -3.05 -3.35
CA TYR A 44 -10.25 -2.75 -3.60
C TYR A 44 -11.03 -4.00 -4.05
N LEU A 45 -10.48 -4.75 -5.02
CA LEU A 45 -11.12 -5.95 -5.58
C LEU A 45 -11.33 -7.03 -4.51
N ILE A 46 -10.33 -7.27 -3.63
CA ILE A 46 -10.46 -8.21 -2.51
C ILE A 46 -11.60 -7.79 -1.57
N ALA A 47 -11.66 -6.51 -1.19
CA ALA A 47 -12.72 -6.02 -0.33
C ALA A 47 -14.10 -6.17 -0.97
N ARG A 48 -14.25 -5.71 -2.21
CA ARG A 48 -15.55 -5.71 -2.91
C ARG A 48 -16.03 -7.12 -3.24
N HIS A 49 -15.13 -8.01 -3.69
CA HIS A 49 -15.47 -9.42 -3.93
C HIS A 49 -16.06 -10.11 -2.69
N ALA A 50 -15.51 -9.80 -1.53
CA ALA A 50 -15.96 -10.35 -0.24
C ALA A 50 -17.11 -9.54 0.42
N ASN A 51 -17.70 -8.54 -0.24
CA ASN A 51 -18.63 -7.58 0.36
C ASN A 51 -18.09 -6.96 1.67
N GLY A 52 -16.80 -6.74 1.71
CA GLY A 52 -16.04 -6.21 2.84
C GLY A 52 -15.89 -4.69 2.81
N THR A 53 -14.97 -4.20 3.64
CA THR A 53 -14.67 -2.77 3.81
C THR A 53 -13.32 -2.44 3.18
N PHE A 54 -13.27 -1.41 2.36
CA PHE A 54 -12.06 -0.85 1.77
C PHE A 54 -11.72 0.49 2.42
N ILE A 55 -10.52 0.60 2.99
CA ILE A 55 -10.06 1.74 3.79
C ILE A 55 -8.97 2.48 3.01
N LEU A 56 -9.00 3.81 3.07
CA LEU A 56 -7.88 4.65 2.69
C LEU A 56 -7.18 5.16 3.95
N ARG A 57 -5.89 4.84 4.12
CA ARG A 57 -5.04 5.35 5.21
C ARG A 57 -3.86 6.11 4.64
N ILE A 58 -3.62 7.33 5.10
CA ILE A 58 -2.47 8.14 4.69
C ILE A 58 -1.30 7.86 5.62
N GLU A 59 -0.18 7.39 5.06
CA GLU A 59 1.05 7.07 5.79
C GLU A 59 2.08 8.18 5.60
N ASP A 60 2.04 9.16 6.50
CA ASP A 60 2.81 10.40 6.48
C ASP A 60 3.88 10.48 7.60
N THR A 61 4.28 9.36 8.17
CA THR A 61 5.28 9.31 9.26
C THR A 61 6.69 9.74 8.85
N ASP A 62 7.01 9.67 7.55
CA ASP A 62 8.24 10.22 6.98
C ASP A 62 8.01 11.65 6.47
N GLN A 63 8.11 12.60 7.39
CA GLN A 63 7.84 14.04 7.14
C GLN A 63 8.80 14.65 6.09
N GLY A 64 10.01 14.09 5.92
CA GLY A 64 11.00 14.58 4.97
C GLY A 64 10.68 14.28 3.50
N ARG A 65 9.75 13.34 3.24
CA ARG A 65 9.37 12.90 1.89
C ARG A 65 8.00 13.38 1.44
N LEU A 66 7.31 14.13 2.28
CA LEU A 66 5.97 14.64 1.94
C LEU A 66 6.04 15.66 0.79
N VAL A 67 5.09 15.55 -0.13
CA VAL A 67 4.91 16.48 -1.24
C VAL A 67 3.57 17.19 -1.06
N GLU A 68 3.59 18.51 -1.05
CA GLU A 68 2.37 19.32 -0.96
C GLU A 68 1.40 18.98 -2.10
N GLY A 69 0.12 18.79 -1.78
CA GLY A 69 -0.93 18.42 -2.72
C GLY A 69 -0.94 16.94 -3.12
N ALA A 70 0.00 16.10 -2.67
CA ALA A 70 0.03 14.69 -3.04
C ALA A 70 -1.19 13.90 -2.53
N THR A 71 -1.73 14.28 -1.38
CA THR A 71 -2.96 13.68 -0.83
C THR A 71 -4.16 13.96 -1.76
N ASP A 72 -4.29 15.18 -2.29
CA ASP A 72 -5.36 15.53 -3.24
C ASP A 72 -5.23 14.74 -4.55
N VAL A 73 -4.00 14.45 -4.99
CA VAL A 73 -3.76 13.57 -6.15
C VAL A 73 -4.26 12.17 -5.86
N ILE A 74 -3.99 11.62 -4.66
CA ILE A 74 -4.48 10.30 -4.26
C ILE A 74 -6.01 10.27 -4.32
N TYR A 75 -6.71 11.21 -3.68
CA TYR A 75 -8.17 11.28 -3.69
C TYR A 75 -8.74 11.37 -5.10
N ARG A 76 -8.20 12.28 -5.91
CA ARG A 76 -8.64 12.46 -7.31
C ARG A 76 -8.45 11.20 -8.12
N THR A 77 -7.27 10.57 -8.05
CA THR A 77 -6.97 9.33 -8.79
C THR A 77 -7.90 8.19 -8.37
N MET A 78 -8.12 8.02 -7.05
CA MET A 78 -9.04 7.01 -6.54
C MET A 78 -10.48 7.25 -7.05
N ALA A 79 -10.95 8.49 -7.01
CA ALA A 79 -12.28 8.87 -7.50
C ALA A 79 -12.43 8.64 -9.01
N GLU A 80 -11.45 9.07 -9.82
CA GLU A 80 -11.44 8.86 -11.27
C GLU A 80 -11.42 7.37 -11.65
N CYS A 81 -10.71 6.55 -10.85
CA CYS A 81 -10.66 5.10 -11.02
C CYS A 81 -11.90 4.36 -10.50
N GLY A 82 -12.85 5.05 -9.85
CA GLY A 82 -14.01 4.42 -9.24
C GLY A 82 -13.69 3.56 -8.02
N LEU A 83 -12.50 3.70 -7.43
CA LEU A 83 -12.04 2.96 -6.27
C LEU A 83 -12.50 3.64 -4.96
N SER A 84 -13.82 3.74 -4.78
CA SER A 84 -14.41 4.39 -3.61
C SER A 84 -14.09 3.63 -2.33
N HIS A 85 -13.53 4.32 -1.33
CA HIS A 85 -13.28 3.76 -0.01
C HIS A 85 -14.47 4.02 0.93
N ASP A 86 -14.65 3.11 1.89
CA ASP A 86 -15.75 3.17 2.86
C ASP A 86 -15.35 3.95 4.11
N GLU A 87 -14.06 3.95 4.42
CA GLU A 87 -13.46 4.65 5.56
C GLU A 87 -12.17 5.34 5.11
N GLY A 88 -11.91 6.52 5.64
CA GLY A 88 -10.73 7.30 5.28
C GLY A 88 -10.72 8.69 5.90
N PRO A 89 -9.67 9.50 5.67
CA PRO A 89 -9.55 10.82 6.28
C PRO A 89 -10.68 11.79 5.86
N ASP A 90 -11.19 11.66 4.65
CA ASP A 90 -12.21 12.52 4.05
C ASP A 90 -13.64 12.06 4.35
N VAL A 91 -13.86 10.76 4.52
CA VAL A 91 -15.19 10.17 4.78
C VAL A 91 -15.40 9.77 6.24
N GLY A 92 -14.33 9.72 7.05
CA GLY A 92 -14.37 9.26 8.44
C GLY A 92 -14.52 7.74 8.56
N GLY A 93 -14.96 7.29 9.74
CA GLY A 93 -15.20 5.88 10.04
C GLY A 93 -14.98 5.56 11.53
N PRO A 94 -15.24 4.31 11.96
CA PRO A 94 -15.27 3.94 13.37
C PRO A 94 -13.89 3.89 14.05
N VAL A 95 -12.81 3.79 13.27
CA VAL A 95 -11.44 3.61 13.78
C VAL A 95 -10.51 4.79 13.42
N ALA A 96 -11.11 5.96 13.18
CA ALA A 96 -10.37 7.21 12.97
C ALA A 96 -9.39 7.52 14.13
N PRO A 97 -8.35 8.33 13.86
CA PRO A 97 -7.99 8.98 12.59
C PRO A 97 -7.31 8.02 11.59
N TYR A 98 -7.41 8.36 10.29
CA TYR A 98 -6.84 7.59 9.19
C TYR A 98 -5.57 8.23 8.59
N ILE A 99 -4.99 9.19 9.27
CA ILE A 99 -3.68 9.81 8.99
C ILE A 99 -2.73 9.41 10.11
N GLN A 100 -1.59 8.82 9.77
CA GLN A 100 -0.69 8.24 10.77
C GLN A 100 -0.11 9.28 11.72
N SER A 101 0.25 10.47 11.24
CA SER A 101 0.79 11.54 12.11
C SER A 101 -0.19 11.97 13.21
N GLU A 102 -1.51 11.83 12.99
CA GLU A 102 -2.55 12.13 13.97
C GLU A 102 -2.69 11.05 15.06
N ARG A 103 -2.05 9.89 14.87
CA ARG A 103 -2.08 8.74 15.81
C ARG A 103 -0.82 8.62 16.67
N ARG A 104 0.03 9.62 16.67
CA ARG A 104 1.36 9.63 17.32
C ARG A 104 1.36 9.05 18.74
N ASP A 105 0.44 9.50 19.59
CA ASP A 105 0.36 9.08 21.00
C ASP A 105 0.03 7.59 21.16
N THR A 106 -0.67 7.01 20.18
CA THR A 106 -0.99 5.58 20.15
C THR A 106 0.28 4.75 20.01
N TYR A 107 1.17 5.10 19.09
CA TYR A 107 2.37 4.30 18.82
C TYR A 107 3.32 4.26 20.02
N GLY A 108 3.52 5.38 20.71
CA GLY A 108 4.35 5.44 21.90
C GLY A 108 3.88 4.46 22.99
N ARG A 109 2.58 4.41 23.27
CA ARG A 109 1.99 3.49 24.26
C ARG A 109 2.18 2.02 23.87
N TYR A 110 1.99 1.66 22.61
CA TYR A 110 2.19 0.27 22.14
C TYR A 110 3.68 -0.11 22.12
N ALA A 111 4.59 0.82 21.81
CA ALA A 111 6.03 0.56 21.89
C ALA A 111 6.46 0.29 23.35
N GLU A 112 5.97 1.08 24.30
CA GLU A 112 6.22 0.86 25.74
C GLU A 112 5.63 -0.48 26.23
N LEU A 113 4.45 -0.88 25.73
CA LEU A 113 3.86 -2.17 26.05
C LEU A 113 4.76 -3.34 25.59
N LEU A 114 5.37 -3.25 24.40
CA LEU A 114 6.33 -4.25 23.94
C LEU A 114 7.59 -4.30 24.80
N VAL A 115 8.06 -3.14 25.29
CA VAL A 115 9.20 -3.11 26.22
C VAL A 115 8.86 -3.85 27.52
N GLU A 116 7.70 -3.60 28.11
CA GLU A 116 7.26 -4.28 29.34
C GLU A 116 7.07 -5.80 29.14
N ARG A 117 6.66 -6.20 27.94
CA ARG A 117 6.51 -7.62 27.55
C ARG A 117 7.84 -8.28 27.15
N GLY A 118 8.94 -7.52 27.08
CA GLY A 118 10.26 -8.04 26.72
C GLY A 118 10.50 -8.25 25.22
N HIS A 119 9.58 -7.76 24.34
CA HIS A 119 9.67 -7.84 22.89
C HIS A 119 10.29 -6.58 22.26
N ALA A 120 10.61 -5.57 23.05
CA ALA A 120 11.33 -4.37 22.66
C ALA A 120 12.26 -3.88 23.79
N TYR A 121 13.10 -2.90 23.52
CA TYR A 121 13.99 -2.30 24.50
C TYR A 121 14.32 -0.85 24.16
N TYR A 122 14.69 -0.07 25.19
CA TYR A 122 15.18 1.28 25.02
C TYR A 122 16.64 1.28 24.57
N CYS A 123 16.97 1.98 23.50
CA CYS A 123 18.33 2.14 23.02
C CYS A 123 18.73 3.62 23.08
N PHE A 124 19.85 3.90 23.74
CA PHE A 124 20.38 5.27 23.99
C PHE A 124 21.59 5.59 23.12
N CYS A 125 21.95 4.74 22.17
CA CYS A 125 23.12 4.91 21.31
C CYS A 125 22.96 6.09 20.37
N GLU A 126 23.97 6.96 20.22
CA GLU A 126 23.93 8.13 19.34
C GLU A 126 23.74 7.78 17.85
N LYS A 127 24.33 6.66 17.42
CA LYS A 127 24.23 6.17 16.04
C LYS A 127 22.86 5.60 15.63
N ALA A 128 21.94 5.47 16.58
CA ALA A 128 20.65 4.83 16.37
C ALA A 128 19.76 5.50 15.28
N GLU A 129 20.01 6.76 14.95
CA GLU A 129 19.24 7.50 13.93
C GLU A 129 19.84 7.45 12.52
N SER A 130 21.16 7.26 12.40
CA SER A 130 21.83 7.26 11.09
C SER A 130 21.70 5.93 10.32
N GLU A 131 21.17 4.90 10.96
CA GLU A 131 21.11 3.53 10.42
C GLU A 131 19.73 3.17 9.85
N GLU A 132 18.75 4.08 9.88
CA GLU A 132 17.47 3.87 9.19
C GLU A 132 17.62 3.67 7.67
N ASP A 133 18.73 4.14 7.08
CA ASP A 133 19.00 4.07 5.63
C ASP A 133 20.02 2.99 5.23
N SER A 134 20.81 2.45 6.15
CA SER A 134 21.95 1.58 5.80
C SER A 134 21.70 0.08 5.90
N GLY A 135 20.65 -0.37 6.58
CA GLY A 135 20.27 -1.79 6.66
C GLY A 135 21.26 -2.71 7.41
N GLU A 136 22.34 -2.16 7.95
CA GLU A 136 23.41 -2.91 8.63
C GLU A 136 23.56 -2.47 10.08
N PHE A 137 22.58 -2.84 10.92
CA PHE A 137 22.77 -2.78 12.38
C PHE A 137 23.18 -4.17 12.90
N ASP A 138 24.41 -4.31 13.35
CA ASP A 138 24.87 -5.53 14.00
C ASP A 138 24.34 -5.59 15.44
N ARG A 139 23.43 -6.55 15.70
CA ARG A 139 22.87 -6.82 17.04
C ARG A 139 23.93 -7.09 18.10
N ALA A 140 25.08 -7.64 17.71
CA ALA A 140 26.14 -8.02 18.64
C ALA A 140 26.73 -6.81 19.37
N ASP A 141 26.58 -5.62 18.77
CA ASP A 141 27.22 -4.39 19.25
C ASP A 141 26.27 -3.41 19.95
N ASP A 142 24.96 -3.74 20.14
CA ASP A 142 24.03 -2.87 20.87
C ASP A 142 24.10 -3.14 22.39
N PRO A 143 24.83 -2.32 23.16
CA PRO A 143 24.97 -2.50 24.59
C PRO A 143 23.67 -2.26 25.36
N CYS A 144 22.68 -1.60 24.74
CA CYS A 144 21.39 -1.32 25.37
C CYS A 144 20.44 -2.53 25.33
N ARG A 145 20.71 -3.50 24.44
CA ARG A 145 19.82 -4.64 24.28
C ARG A 145 19.64 -5.47 25.56
N ASP A 146 20.71 -5.65 26.31
CA ASP A 146 20.72 -6.45 27.54
C ASP A 146 20.72 -5.61 28.82
N LEU A 147 20.45 -4.28 28.68
CA LEU A 147 20.32 -3.36 29.83
C LEU A 147 19.09 -3.76 30.67
N PRO A 148 19.24 -3.84 32.01
CA PRO A 148 18.11 -4.09 32.90
C PRO A 148 16.99 -3.06 32.72
N LEU A 149 15.73 -3.51 32.64
CA LEU A 149 14.58 -2.64 32.35
C LEU A 149 14.46 -1.48 33.33
N GLU A 150 14.68 -1.70 34.61
CA GLU A 150 14.58 -0.65 35.63
C GLU A 150 15.69 0.42 35.48
N GLU A 151 16.89 0.02 35.05
CA GLU A 151 17.95 0.96 34.71
C GLU A 151 17.60 1.77 33.46
N ALA A 152 17.09 1.11 32.42
CA ALA A 152 16.62 1.79 31.21
C ALA A 152 15.50 2.81 31.53
N LYS A 153 14.52 2.44 32.36
CA LYS A 153 13.45 3.34 32.82
C LYS A 153 13.99 4.52 33.62
N ALA A 154 15.01 4.31 34.44
CA ALA A 154 15.64 5.40 35.21
C ALA A 154 16.31 6.42 34.28
N ARG A 155 16.98 5.97 33.22
CA ARG A 155 17.58 6.83 32.19
C ARG A 155 16.52 7.61 31.39
N VAL A 156 15.41 6.96 31.00
CA VAL A 156 14.27 7.61 30.38
C VAL A 156 13.68 8.69 31.29
N ALA A 157 13.48 8.37 32.58
CA ALA A 157 12.97 9.33 33.58
C ALA A 157 13.92 10.49 33.81
N ALA A 158 15.22 10.32 33.65
CA ALA A 158 16.24 11.36 33.69
C ALA A 158 16.25 12.26 32.42
N GLY A 159 15.44 11.93 31.41
CA GLY A 159 15.32 12.72 30.17
C GLY A 159 16.41 12.39 29.13
N GLU A 160 17.09 11.27 29.26
CA GLU A 160 18.09 10.85 28.27
C GLU A 160 17.39 10.50 26.94
N PRO A 161 17.87 11.01 25.79
CA PRO A 161 17.29 10.71 24.49
C PRO A 161 17.42 9.22 24.14
N TYR A 162 16.34 8.63 23.64
CA TYR A 162 16.30 7.20 23.28
C TYR A 162 15.47 6.93 22.03
N VAL A 163 15.67 5.76 21.46
CA VAL A 163 14.74 5.11 20.53
C VAL A 163 14.23 3.82 21.17
N ILE A 164 13.11 3.27 20.69
CA ILE A 164 12.67 1.93 21.06
C ILE A 164 12.95 1.00 19.89
N ARG A 165 13.68 -0.10 20.15
CA ARG A 165 14.01 -1.13 19.17
C ARG A 165 13.24 -2.41 19.46
N GLN A 166 12.87 -3.12 18.40
CA GLN A 166 12.33 -4.47 18.50
C GLN A 166 13.41 -5.42 19.02
N ARG A 167 13.05 -6.30 19.96
CA ARG A 167 13.93 -7.36 20.45
C ARG A 167 13.60 -8.64 19.70
N ILE A 168 14.33 -8.91 18.62
CA ILE A 168 14.17 -10.13 17.83
C ILE A 168 14.86 -11.31 18.54
N PRO A 169 14.28 -12.52 18.63
CA PRO A 169 14.96 -13.69 19.18
C PRO A 169 16.31 -13.94 18.49
N LYS A 170 17.37 -14.27 19.26
CA LYS A 170 18.72 -14.49 18.70
C LYS A 170 18.80 -15.79 17.89
N ASP A 171 18.04 -16.81 18.32
CA ASP A 171 18.04 -18.15 17.76
C ASP A 171 16.66 -18.54 17.21
N GLY A 172 16.63 -19.66 16.48
CA GLY A 172 15.41 -20.19 15.91
C GLY A 172 15.04 -19.59 14.55
N THR A 173 13.81 -19.83 14.15
CA THR A 173 13.28 -19.38 12.86
C THR A 173 11.91 -18.74 13.03
N THR A 174 11.58 -17.81 12.16
CA THR A 174 10.23 -17.23 12.04
C THR A 174 9.65 -17.65 10.70
N THR A 175 8.45 -18.24 10.73
CA THR A 175 7.70 -18.62 9.54
C THR A 175 6.45 -17.77 9.43
N PHE A 176 6.17 -17.28 8.24
CA PHE A 176 4.90 -16.61 7.91
C PHE A 176 4.29 -17.19 6.65
N HIS A 177 2.97 -17.11 6.56
CA HIS A 177 2.23 -17.53 5.38
C HIS A 177 1.87 -16.33 4.52
N ASP A 178 2.16 -16.42 3.21
CA ASP A 178 1.75 -15.44 2.21
C ASP A 178 0.82 -16.11 1.18
N ALA A 179 -0.33 -15.50 0.93
CA ALA A 179 -1.32 -16.08 0.03
C ALA A 179 -0.82 -16.25 -1.42
N SER A 180 0.14 -15.41 -1.84
CA SER A 180 0.75 -15.50 -3.17
C SER A 180 2.00 -16.38 -3.18
N PHE A 181 2.90 -16.24 -2.19
CA PHE A 181 4.20 -16.90 -2.18
C PHE A 181 4.24 -18.21 -1.37
N GLY A 182 3.23 -18.48 -0.52
CA GLY A 182 3.18 -19.64 0.38
C GLY A 182 3.97 -19.41 1.67
N ASP A 183 4.39 -20.49 2.31
CA ASP A 183 5.13 -20.43 3.56
C ASP A 183 6.58 -20.01 3.33
N ILE A 184 7.02 -19.00 4.07
CA ILE A 184 8.38 -18.46 4.03
C ILE A 184 8.97 -18.52 5.43
N THR A 185 10.11 -19.18 5.55
CA THR A 185 10.83 -19.35 6.82
C THR A 185 12.18 -18.66 6.72
N VAL A 186 12.51 -17.85 7.72
CA VAL A 186 13.82 -17.20 7.85
C VAL A 186 14.46 -17.50 9.20
N GLU A 187 15.79 -17.56 9.23
CA GLU A 187 16.54 -17.68 10.49
C GLU A 187 16.53 -16.33 11.23
N ASN A 188 16.11 -16.32 12.49
CA ASN A 188 16.02 -15.09 13.29
C ASN A 188 17.35 -14.32 13.39
N LYS A 189 18.48 -15.03 13.35
CA LYS A 189 19.81 -14.42 13.37
C LYS A 189 20.09 -13.50 12.17
N THR A 190 19.33 -13.63 11.06
CA THR A 190 19.47 -12.80 9.86
C THR A 190 18.63 -11.53 9.94
N LEU A 191 17.78 -11.40 10.94
CA LEU A 191 16.93 -10.22 11.14
C LEU A 191 17.62 -9.24 12.10
N ASP A 192 17.54 -7.96 11.83
CA ASP A 192 18.03 -6.87 12.67
C ASP A 192 16.98 -6.42 13.69
N ASP A 193 17.44 -5.85 14.81
CA ASP A 193 16.60 -5.19 15.81
C ASP A 193 16.22 -3.80 15.30
N GLN A 194 15.18 -3.74 14.47
CA GLN A 194 14.74 -2.47 13.85
C GLN A 194 14.23 -1.44 14.87
N VAL A 195 14.38 -0.16 14.56
CA VAL A 195 13.75 0.91 15.33
C VAL A 195 12.23 0.85 15.16
N LEU A 196 11.50 0.87 16.26
CA LEU A 196 10.04 0.96 16.30
C LEU A 196 9.57 2.39 16.50
N LEU A 197 10.17 3.09 17.49
CA LEU A 197 9.85 4.47 17.81
C LEU A 197 11.13 5.31 17.76
N LYS A 198 11.09 6.40 16.99
CA LYS A 198 12.19 7.36 16.84
C LYS A 198 12.29 8.32 18.04
N ARG A 199 13.41 9.05 18.16
CA ARG A 199 13.64 10.03 19.23
C ARG A 199 12.62 11.16 19.26
N ASP A 200 12.08 11.52 18.10
CA ASP A 200 11.01 12.53 18.00
C ASP A 200 9.63 12.00 18.42
N GLY A 201 9.54 10.71 18.80
CA GLY A 201 8.31 10.04 19.21
C GLY A 201 7.42 9.60 18.03
N LEU A 202 7.89 9.73 16.77
CA LEU A 202 7.20 9.17 15.63
C LEU A 202 7.60 7.68 15.44
N PRO A 203 6.67 6.83 15.00
CA PRO A 203 6.99 5.45 14.68
C PRO A 203 7.77 5.37 13.37
N THR A 204 8.48 4.25 13.18
CA THR A 204 8.91 3.86 11.84
C THR A 204 7.73 3.28 11.07
N TYR A 205 7.84 3.25 9.74
CA TYR A 205 6.84 2.62 8.86
C TYR A 205 6.51 1.19 9.31
N ASN A 206 7.55 0.40 9.57
CA ASN A 206 7.40 -1.01 9.95
C ASN A 206 6.63 -1.24 11.24
N PHE A 207 6.65 -0.30 12.15
CA PHE A 207 5.89 -0.38 13.40
C PHE A 207 4.47 0.19 13.24
N ALA A 208 4.36 1.37 12.64
CA ALA A 208 3.06 2.04 12.46
C ALA A 208 2.06 1.16 11.71
N ASN A 209 2.50 0.48 10.62
CA ASN A 209 1.59 -0.34 9.83
C ASN A 209 1.02 -1.52 10.62
N VAL A 210 1.81 -2.17 11.48
CA VAL A 210 1.33 -3.30 12.31
C VAL A 210 0.28 -2.84 13.32
N ILE A 211 0.56 -1.72 14.02
CA ILE A 211 -0.38 -1.15 15.01
C ILE A 211 -1.69 -0.74 14.33
N ASP A 212 -1.60 -0.05 13.21
CA ASP A 212 -2.79 0.45 12.51
C ASP A 212 -3.57 -0.67 11.84
N ASP A 213 -2.90 -1.64 11.25
CA ASP A 213 -3.56 -2.79 10.63
C ASP A 213 -4.35 -3.58 11.69
N HIS A 214 -3.80 -3.78 12.88
CA HIS A 214 -4.52 -4.42 13.98
C HIS A 214 -5.70 -3.55 14.46
N LEU A 215 -5.45 -2.29 14.83
CA LEU A 215 -6.48 -1.41 15.41
C LEU A 215 -7.58 -1.02 14.42
N MET A 216 -7.32 -1.12 13.11
CA MET A 216 -8.32 -0.92 12.07
C MET A 216 -9.01 -2.22 11.66
N GLY A 217 -8.67 -3.35 12.29
CA GLY A 217 -9.26 -4.67 12.01
C GLY A 217 -8.94 -5.17 10.60
N ILE A 218 -7.77 -4.84 10.06
CA ILE A 218 -7.37 -5.27 8.72
C ILE A 218 -7.16 -6.78 8.69
N THR A 219 -7.86 -7.44 7.79
CA THR A 219 -7.81 -8.89 7.61
C THR A 219 -6.88 -9.32 6.50
N HIS A 220 -6.70 -8.48 5.47
CA HIS A 220 -5.85 -8.76 4.32
C HIS A 220 -4.93 -7.56 4.04
N VAL A 221 -3.64 -7.82 3.99
CA VAL A 221 -2.58 -6.83 3.75
C VAL A 221 -2.01 -7.04 2.37
N VAL A 222 -2.42 -6.20 1.41
CA VAL A 222 -1.90 -6.21 0.03
C VAL A 222 -0.79 -5.19 -0.08
N ARG A 223 0.38 -5.59 -0.61
CA ARG A 223 1.54 -4.71 -0.83
C ARG A 223 2.57 -5.34 -1.77
N GLY A 224 3.60 -4.59 -2.14
CA GLY A 224 4.68 -5.08 -2.99
C GLY A 224 5.56 -6.13 -2.31
N SER A 225 6.17 -6.99 -3.12
CA SER A 225 7.05 -8.08 -2.63
C SER A 225 8.36 -7.59 -1.99
N GLU A 226 8.69 -6.31 -2.09
CA GLU A 226 9.80 -5.69 -1.35
C GLU A 226 9.65 -5.80 0.16
N TYR A 227 8.43 -5.97 0.66
CA TYR A 227 8.14 -6.14 2.09
C TYR A 227 8.24 -7.59 2.60
N LEU A 228 8.48 -8.56 1.72
CA LEU A 228 8.67 -9.96 2.12
C LEU A 228 9.82 -10.13 3.13
N SER A 229 10.90 -9.38 2.97
CA SER A 229 12.04 -9.40 3.91
C SER A 229 11.71 -8.82 5.28
N SER A 230 10.73 -7.93 5.37
CA SER A 230 10.27 -7.31 6.62
C SER A 230 9.14 -8.11 7.30
N ALA A 231 8.43 -8.96 6.55
CA ALA A 231 7.28 -9.70 7.07
C ALA A 231 7.58 -10.56 8.31
N PRO A 232 8.75 -11.23 8.45
CA PRO A 232 9.08 -11.94 9.69
C PRO A 232 9.12 -11.02 10.91
N LYS A 233 9.63 -9.80 10.76
CA LYS A 233 9.66 -8.79 11.84
C LYS A 233 8.25 -8.36 12.24
N TYR A 234 7.33 -8.25 11.29
CA TYR A 234 5.91 -7.97 11.58
C TYR A 234 5.25 -9.11 12.35
N ASN A 235 5.49 -10.37 11.94
CA ASN A 235 4.96 -11.54 12.66
C ASN A 235 5.41 -11.54 14.12
N LEU A 236 6.69 -11.26 14.39
CA LEU A 236 7.22 -11.16 15.74
C LEU A 236 6.61 -10.01 16.55
N LEU A 237 6.16 -8.92 15.89
CA LEU A 237 5.39 -7.86 16.55
C LEU A 237 3.98 -8.34 16.92
N TYR A 238 3.25 -8.98 15.98
CA TYR A 238 1.94 -9.58 16.25
C TYR A 238 2.02 -10.58 17.40
N GLU A 239 3.04 -11.46 17.40
CA GLU A 239 3.30 -12.42 18.48
C GLU A 239 3.55 -11.71 19.82
N GLY A 240 4.40 -10.66 19.85
CA GLY A 240 4.69 -9.87 21.04
C GLY A 240 3.48 -9.19 21.65
N PHE A 241 2.50 -8.82 20.83
CA PHE A 241 1.20 -8.32 21.27
C PHE A 241 0.18 -9.41 21.60
N GLY A 242 0.39 -10.65 21.15
CA GLY A 242 -0.58 -11.73 21.24
C GLY A 242 -1.75 -11.54 20.25
N TRP A 243 -1.51 -10.88 19.12
CA TRP A 243 -2.50 -10.59 18.08
C TRP A 243 -2.46 -11.63 16.96
N GLU A 244 -3.60 -11.79 16.28
CA GLU A 244 -3.66 -12.59 15.05
C GLU A 244 -2.97 -11.86 13.90
N VAL A 245 -2.19 -12.61 13.11
CA VAL A 245 -1.52 -12.09 11.90
C VAL A 245 -2.54 -12.00 10.77
N PRO A 246 -2.67 -10.86 10.06
CA PRO A 246 -3.55 -10.76 8.91
C PRO A 246 -3.04 -11.63 7.75
N THR A 247 -3.90 -11.93 6.80
CA THR A 247 -3.51 -12.61 5.55
C THR A 247 -2.63 -11.67 4.73
N TYR A 248 -1.37 -12.03 4.52
CA TYR A 248 -0.48 -11.32 3.62
C TYR A 248 -0.74 -11.70 2.16
N VAL A 249 -0.76 -10.69 1.30
CA VAL A 249 -0.87 -10.83 -0.15
C VAL A 249 0.20 -9.96 -0.80
N HIS A 250 1.39 -10.51 -0.98
CA HIS A 250 2.46 -9.78 -1.63
C HIS A 250 2.36 -9.92 -3.16
N CYS A 251 2.49 -8.79 -3.84
CA CYS A 251 2.45 -8.70 -5.30
C CYS A 251 3.85 -8.53 -5.87
N SER A 252 4.21 -9.34 -6.86
CA SER A 252 5.47 -9.19 -7.57
C SER A 252 5.60 -7.82 -8.22
N PRO A 253 6.80 -7.27 -8.43
CA PRO A 253 6.97 -5.93 -8.97
C PRO A 253 6.44 -5.81 -10.40
N VAL A 254 6.02 -4.59 -10.77
CA VAL A 254 5.85 -4.22 -12.17
C VAL A 254 7.18 -3.74 -12.69
N MET A 255 7.66 -4.39 -13.75
CA MET A 255 8.95 -4.13 -14.37
C MET A 255 8.75 -3.31 -15.64
N ARG A 256 9.73 -2.44 -15.97
CA ARG A 256 9.82 -1.78 -17.28
C ARG A 256 10.35 -2.74 -18.34
N ASP A 257 11.32 -3.55 -17.96
CA ASP A 257 11.96 -4.58 -18.77
C ASP A 257 12.41 -5.74 -17.88
N ALA A 258 13.09 -6.74 -18.43
CA ALA A 258 13.53 -7.92 -17.69
C ALA A 258 14.46 -7.64 -16.49
N GLN A 259 15.07 -6.45 -16.41
CA GLN A 259 16.09 -6.13 -15.40
C GLN A 259 15.71 -4.94 -14.52
N HIS A 260 14.83 -4.04 -14.99
CA HIS A 260 14.56 -2.78 -14.32
C HIS A 260 13.11 -2.69 -13.83
N LYS A 261 12.96 -2.45 -12.52
CA LYS A 261 11.66 -2.13 -11.92
C LYS A 261 11.18 -0.76 -12.44
N MET A 262 9.88 -0.64 -12.69
CA MET A 262 9.27 0.66 -12.99
C MET A 262 9.48 1.65 -11.84
N SER A 263 9.89 2.86 -12.18
CA SER A 263 10.17 3.92 -11.22
C SER A 263 9.94 5.30 -11.83
N LYS A 264 9.26 6.19 -11.11
CA LYS A 264 9.10 7.61 -11.51
C LYS A 264 10.43 8.30 -11.79
N ARG A 265 11.49 7.97 -11.03
CA ARG A 265 12.83 8.54 -11.22
C ARG A 265 13.42 8.22 -12.61
N ASN A 266 12.94 7.16 -13.24
CA ASN A 266 13.36 6.70 -14.56
C ASN A 266 12.43 7.17 -15.69
N GLY A 267 11.45 8.03 -15.40
CA GLY A 267 10.51 8.54 -16.40
C GLY A 267 9.39 7.57 -16.78
N ASP A 268 9.15 6.52 -15.99
CA ASP A 268 8.04 5.60 -16.22
C ASP A 268 6.70 6.29 -15.90
N PRO A 269 5.64 6.05 -16.69
CA PRO A 269 4.41 6.81 -16.61
C PRO A 269 3.65 6.59 -15.29
N SER A 270 3.13 7.66 -14.74
CA SER A 270 2.08 7.64 -13.71
C SER A 270 0.70 7.42 -14.35
N TYR A 271 -0.32 7.23 -13.52
CA TYR A 271 -1.71 7.22 -13.99
C TYR A 271 -2.06 8.54 -14.70
N GLU A 272 -1.66 9.66 -14.13
CA GLU A 272 -1.88 10.99 -14.68
C GLU A 272 -1.20 11.18 -16.05
N ASP A 273 0.01 10.65 -16.22
CA ASP A 273 0.72 10.68 -17.51
C ASP A 273 0.00 9.86 -18.57
N LEU A 274 -0.52 8.68 -18.20
CA LEU A 274 -1.32 7.87 -19.12
C LEU A 274 -2.61 8.55 -19.51
N LYS A 275 -3.30 9.19 -18.57
CA LYS A 275 -4.49 10.02 -18.87
C LYS A 275 -4.17 11.16 -19.82
N ALA A 276 -3.08 11.88 -19.57
CA ALA A 276 -2.64 12.99 -20.43
C ALA A 276 -2.26 12.51 -21.85
N GLN A 277 -1.81 11.26 -21.99
CA GLN A 277 -1.54 10.62 -23.28
C GLN A 277 -2.79 10.08 -23.98
N GLY A 278 -3.99 10.31 -23.43
CA GLY A 278 -5.27 9.96 -24.06
C GLY A 278 -5.73 8.51 -23.81
N TYR A 279 -5.21 7.84 -22.78
CA TYR A 279 -5.73 6.54 -22.36
C TYR A 279 -6.96 6.70 -21.47
N LEU A 280 -7.96 5.86 -21.69
CA LEU A 280 -9.18 5.80 -20.88
C LEU A 280 -8.92 5.11 -19.53
N THR A 281 -9.50 5.63 -18.46
CA THR A 281 -9.41 5.01 -17.12
C THR A 281 -9.83 3.54 -17.10
N PRO A 282 -10.97 3.12 -17.72
CA PRO A 282 -11.35 1.71 -17.75
C PRO A 282 -10.31 0.82 -18.45
N ALA A 283 -9.69 1.30 -19.52
CA ALA A 283 -8.63 0.55 -20.21
C ALA A 283 -7.37 0.41 -19.35
N ILE A 284 -6.96 1.49 -18.66
CA ILE A 284 -5.84 1.47 -17.73
C ILE A 284 -6.11 0.46 -16.61
N LEU A 285 -7.28 0.51 -15.97
CA LEU A 285 -7.63 -0.39 -14.86
C LEU A 285 -7.67 -1.85 -15.27
N ASN A 286 -8.31 -2.15 -16.40
CA ASN A 286 -8.35 -3.52 -16.92
C ASN A 286 -6.95 -4.05 -17.23
N TYR A 287 -6.12 -3.27 -17.91
CA TYR A 287 -4.74 -3.64 -18.19
C TYR A 287 -3.91 -3.83 -16.91
N VAL A 288 -4.03 -2.90 -15.96
CA VAL A 288 -3.33 -2.94 -14.66
C VAL A 288 -3.77 -4.14 -13.83
N ALA A 289 -5.06 -4.53 -13.88
CA ALA A 289 -5.54 -5.74 -13.22
C ALA A 289 -4.81 -6.98 -13.72
N LEU A 290 -4.59 -7.10 -15.03
CA LEU A 290 -3.90 -8.23 -15.65
C LEU A 290 -2.36 -8.17 -15.52
N LEU A 291 -1.79 -7.11 -14.97
CA LEU A 291 -0.37 -7.04 -14.66
C LEU A 291 -0.03 -7.86 -13.41
N GLY A 292 0.11 -9.16 -13.57
CA GLY A 292 0.45 -10.09 -12.49
C GLY A 292 -0.75 -10.74 -11.81
N TRP A 293 -1.92 -10.71 -12.45
CA TRP A 293 -3.07 -11.52 -12.09
C TRP A 293 -3.68 -12.11 -13.36
N SER A 294 -4.20 -13.33 -13.26
CA SER A 294 -4.93 -14.00 -14.33
C SER A 294 -6.26 -14.52 -13.78
N PRO A 295 -7.36 -14.31 -14.52
CA PRO A 295 -8.63 -14.88 -14.15
C PRO A 295 -8.58 -16.42 -14.20
N ARG A 296 -9.46 -17.08 -13.44
CA ARG A 296 -9.52 -18.54 -13.34
C ARG A 296 -10.89 -19.07 -13.73
N GLY A 297 -10.97 -20.39 -13.90
CA GLY A 297 -12.23 -21.06 -14.22
C GLY A 297 -12.77 -20.70 -15.59
N GLU A 298 -14.07 -20.41 -15.66
CA GLU A 298 -14.75 -20.12 -16.92
C GLU A 298 -14.29 -18.82 -17.58
N GLN A 299 -13.72 -17.91 -16.82
CA GLN A 299 -13.22 -16.61 -17.30
C GLN A 299 -11.73 -16.60 -17.66
N SER A 300 -11.06 -17.77 -17.65
CA SER A 300 -9.61 -17.87 -17.87
C SER A 300 -9.12 -17.28 -19.20
N GLU A 301 -9.96 -17.22 -20.21
CA GLU A 301 -9.67 -16.66 -21.54
C GLU A 301 -10.17 -15.21 -21.71
N GLN A 302 -10.84 -14.65 -20.71
CA GLN A 302 -11.35 -13.29 -20.78
C GLN A 302 -10.22 -12.27 -20.55
N GLU A 303 -10.11 -11.30 -21.47
CA GLU A 303 -9.12 -10.21 -21.37
C GLU A 303 -9.77 -8.86 -21.02
N PHE A 304 -11.01 -8.63 -21.44
CA PHE A 304 -11.70 -7.35 -21.24
C PHE A 304 -12.70 -7.43 -20.10
N PHE A 305 -12.51 -6.57 -19.10
CA PHE A 305 -13.33 -6.53 -17.90
C PHE A 305 -13.72 -5.11 -17.56
N THR A 306 -14.96 -4.88 -17.27
CA THR A 306 -15.40 -3.72 -16.48
C THR A 306 -14.91 -3.84 -15.04
N LEU A 307 -14.95 -2.77 -14.25
CA LEU A 307 -14.57 -2.81 -12.85
C LEU A 307 -15.46 -3.78 -12.05
N ASP A 308 -16.76 -3.83 -12.33
CA ASP A 308 -17.70 -4.74 -11.67
C ASP A 308 -17.44 -6.21 -12.04
N GLU A 309 -17.10 -6.49 -13.28
CA GLU A 309 -16.67 -7.84 -13.71
C GLU A 309 -15.35 -8.25 -13.04
N LEU A 310 -14.39 -7.31 -12.87
CA LEU A 310 -13.18 -7.57 -12.11
C LEU A 310 -13.50 -7.90 -10.65
N VAL A 311 -14.42 -7.18 -10.01
CA VAL A 311 -14.87 -7.49 -8.65
C VAL A 311 -15.42 -8.91 -8.57
N GLY A 312 -16.21 -9.34 -9.55
CA GLY A 312 -16.76 -10.70 -9.60
C GLY A 312 -15.72 -11.79 -9.86
N ALA A 313 -14.74 -11.50 -10.70
CA ALA A 313 -13.75 -12.47 -11.18
C ALA A 313 -12.51 -12.61 -10.30
N PHE A 314 -12.22 -11.58 -9.47
CA PHE A 314 -10.94 -11.49 -8.77
C PHE A 314 -10.80 -12.56 -7.69
N ASP A 315 -9.73 -13.35 -7.82
CA ASP A 315 -9.31 -14.37 -6.86
C ASP A 315 -7.83 -14.17 -6.53
N ILE A 316 -7.50 -14.13 -5.24
CA ILE A 316 -6.11 -13.99 -4.76
C ILE A 316 -5.22 -15.10 -5.32
N GLY A 317 -5.75 -16.31 -5.48
CA GLY A 317 -5.01 -17.42 -6.08
C GLY A 317 -4.60 -17.18 -7.55
N GLY A 318 -5.20 -16.22 -8.25
CA GLY A 318 -4.80 -15.79 -9.61
C GLY A 318 -3.57 -14.89 -9.64
N ILE A 319 -3.10 -14.39 -8.49
CA ILE A 319 -1.93 -13.51 -8.41
C ILE A 319 -0.65 -14.29 -8.72
N SER A 320 0.14 -13.77 -9.67
CA SER A 320 1.39 -14.38 -10.11
C SER A 320 2.55 -14.09 -9.16
N LYS A 321 3.38 -15.10 -8.92
CA LYS A 321 4.67 -14.95 -8.21
C LYS A 321 5.75 -14.29 -9.08
N SER A 322 5.58 -14.31 -10.40
CA SER A 322 6.55 -13.74 -11.34
C SER A 322 6.31 -12.25 -11.54
N PRO A 323 7.38 -11.45 -11.71
CA PRO A 323 7.25 -10.06 -12.11
C PRO A 323 6.47 -9.90 -13.41
N ALA A 324 5.66 -8.84 -13.50
CA ALA A 324 4.94 -8.48 -14.71
C ALA A 324 5.65 -7.34 -15.44
N ILE A 325 5.86 -7.46 -16.74
CA ILE A 325 6.47 -6.39 -17.55
C ILE A 325 5.36 -5.48 -18.07
N PHE A 326 5.52 -4.17 -17.85
CA PHE A 326 4.63 -3.16 -18.40
C PHE A 326 4.88 -3.01 -19.90
N ASP A 327 3.87 -3.27 -20.69
CA ASP A 327 3.89 -3.18 -22.15
C ASP A 327 2.92 -2.09 -22.60
N ILE A 328 3.46 -0.99 -23.13
CA ILE A 328 2.67 0.15 -23.62
C ILE A 328 1.88 -0.20 -24.89
N GLU A 329 2.38 -1.12 -25.73
CA GLU A 329 1.68 -1.54 -26.94
C GLU A 329 0.44 -2.37 -26.55
N LYS A 330 0.58 -3.25 -25.57
CA LYS A 330 -0.56 -3.99 -25.01
C LYS A 330 -1.59 -3.06 -24.37
N LEU A 331 -1.17 -2.06 -23.59
CA LEU A 331 -2.08 -1.06 -23.06
C LEU A 331 -2.80 -0.30 -24.19
N THR A 332 -2.07 0.07 -25.24
CA THR A 332 -2.66 0.74 -26.43
C THR A 332 -3.71 -0.14 -27.11
N TYR A 333 -3.44 -1.43 -27.25
CA TYR A 333 -4.42 -2.41 -27.76
C TYR A 333 -5.69 -2.45 -26.91
N PHE A 334 -5.55 -2.49 -25.58
CA PHE A 334 -6.69 -2.41 -24.66
C PHE A 334 -7.48 -1.11 -24.86
N ASN A 335 -6.78 0.01 -24.87
CA ASN A 335 -7.41 1.33 -25.03
C ASN A 335 -8.16 1.46 -26.35
N ALA A 336 -7.56 0.99 -27.45
CA ALA A 336 -8.19 0.98 -28.77
C ALA A 336 -9.50 0.17 -28.75
N ASN A 337 -9.51 -0.98 -28.07
CA ASN A 337 -10.70 -1.81 -27.94
C ASN A 337 -11.81 -1.08 -27.17
N TYR A 338 -11.48 -0.46 -26.03
CA TYR A 338 -12.43 0.35 -25.25
C TYR A 338 -12.99 1.49 -26.07
N LEU A 339 -12.15 2.29 -26.75
CA LEU A 339 -12.60 3.40 -27.59
C LEU A 339 -13.54 2.99 -28.71
N ARG A 340 -13.24 1.88 -29.39
CA ARG A 340 -14.04 1.36 -30.51
C ARG A 340 -15.40 0.82 -30.07
N ASN A 341 -15.48 0.29 -28.85
CA ASN A 341 -16.70 -0.28 -28.29
C ASN A 341 -17.56 0.74 -27.50
N LEU A 342 -17.09 1.98 -27.31
CA LEU A 342 -17.93 3.04 -26.75
C LEU A 342 -19.12 3.31 -27.64
N PRO A 343 -20.31 3.58 -27.08
CA PRO A 343 -21.41 4.16 -27.85
C PRO A 343 -20.93 5.43 -28.57
N PRO A 344 -21.35 5.69 -29.83
CA PRO A 344 -20.87 6.85 -30.59
C PRO A 344 -21.01 8.19 -29.88
N GLU A 345 -22.09 8.38 -29.12
CA GLU A 345 -22.32 9.60 -28.33
C GLU A 345 -21.31 9.75 -27.17
N GLU A 346 -20.95 8.64 -26.52
CA GLU A 346 -19.95 8.63 -25.46
C GLU A 346 -18.54 8.82 -26.00
N PHE A 347 -18.22 8.18 -27.13
CA PHE A 347 -16.96 8.43 -27.83
C PHE A 347 -16.83 9.91 -28.20
N CYS A 348 -17.89 10.49 -28.77
CA CYS A 348 -17.92 11.91 -29.14
C CYS A 348 -17.60 12.80 -27.91
N LYS A 349 -18.23 12.54 -26.76
CA LYS A 349 -17.98 13.31 -25.51
C LYS A 349 -16.53 13.25 -25.06
N VAL A 350 -15.93 12.06 -25.05
CA VAL A 350 -14.53 11.91 -24.58
C VAL A 350 -13.51 12.43 -25.60
N ALA A 351 -13.84 12.41 -26.90
CA ALA A 351 -13.00 12.90 -27.99
C ALA A 351 -13.12 14.43 -28.22
N GLU A 352 -14.25 15.05 -27.86
CA GLU A 352 -14.53 16.47 -28.14
C GLU A 352 -13.41 17.42 -27.69
N PRO A 353 -12.87 17.36 -26.48
CA PRO A 353 -11.80 18.26 -26.05
C PRO A 353 -10.59 18.23 -26.98
N TYR A 354 -10.21 17.02 -27.40
CA TYR A 354 -9.06 16.79 -28.29
C TYR A 354 -9.35 17.25 -29.73
N ILE A 355 -10.54 16.96 -30.24
CA ILE A 355 -10.99 17.42 -31.57
C ILE A 355 -10.99 18.94 -31.62
N ARG A 356 -11.55 19.63 -30.62
CA ARG A 356 -11.59 21.09 -30.54
C ARG A 356 -10.21 21.73 -30.35
N GLN A 357 -9.27 20.98 -29.71
CA GLN A 357 -7.89 21.42 -29.62
C GLN A 357 -7.20 21.41 -30.99
N ALA A 358 -7.47 20.39 -31.81
CA ALA A 358 -6.87 20.21 -33.13
C ALA A 358 -7.60 21.02 -34.24
N VAL A 359 -8.94 21.02 -34.23
CA VAL A 359 -9.77 21.62 -35.27
C VAL A 359 -10.36 22.94 -34.78
N LYS A 360 -9.81 24.06 -35.27
CA LYS A 360 -10.22 25.41 -34.86
C LYS A 360 -11.41 25.97 -35.68
N ASN A 361 -11.72 25.36 -36.82
CA ASN A 361 -12.83 25.79 -37.65
C ASN A 361 -14.14 25.19 -37.11
N GLU A 362 -14.98 26.07 -36.57
CA GLU A 362 -16.27 25.70 -35.96
C GLU A 362 -17.34 25.25 -37.00
N ALA A 363 -17.08 25.40 -38.28
CA ALA A 363 -17.95 24.90 -39.32
C ALA A 363 -17.96 23.35 -39.41
N TYR A 364 -16.96 22.69 -38.85
CA TYR A 364 -16.90 21.24 -38.81
C TYR A 364 -17.59 20.68 -37.55
N SER A 365 -18.50 19.73 -37.77
CA SER A 365 -19.20 19.03 -36.69
C SER A 365 -18.26 18.11 -35.94
N VAL A 366 -18.16 18.29 -34.63
CA VAL A 366 -17.39 17.39 -33.75
C VAL A 366 -17.90 15.96 -33.84
N GLY A 367 -19.22 15.77 -33.90
CA GLY A 367 -19.86 14.45 -34.04
C GLY A 367 -19.48 13.71 -35.30
N GLU A 368 -19.44 14.42 -36.45
CA GLU A 368 -19.04 13.84 -37.75
C GLU A 368 -17.55 13.45 -37.73
N ILE A 369 -16.69 14.31 -37.18
CA ILE A 369 -15.26 14.02 -37.02
C ILE A 369 -15.06 12.81 -36.10
N ALA A 370 -15.73 12.77 -34.95
CA ALA A 370 -15.66 11.64 -34.01
C ALA A 370 -16.09 10.34 -34.66
N ALA A 371 -17.19 10.32 -35.40
CA ALA A 371 -17.70 9.15 -36.11
C ALA A 371 -16.68 8.61 -37.14
N LEU A 372 -15.96 9.47 -37.83
CA LEU A 372 -14.94 9.09 -38.81
C LEU A 372 -13.68 8.52 -38.15
N LEU A 373 -13.35 8.94 -36.90
CA LEU A 373 -12.12 8.57 -36.20
C LEU A 373 -12.28 7.33 -35.33
N GLN A 374 -13.46 7.09 -34.76
CA GLN A 374 -13.68 6.06 -33.74
C GLN A 374 -13.12 4.69 -34.09
N ALA A 375 -13.38 4.21 -35.30
CA ALA A 375 -12.94 2.87 -35.74
C ALA A 375 -11.42 2.71 -35.85
N ARG A 376 -10.68 3.82 -35.88
CA ARG A 376 -9.22 3.85 -36.04
C ARG A 376 -8.50 4.43 -34.83
N CYS A 377 -9.26 4.93 -33.86
CA CYS A 377 -8.72 5.57 -32.69
C CYS A 377 -8.06 4.56 -31.75
N GLU A 378 -6.80 4.80 -31.41
CA GLU A 378 -6.06 4.02 -30.43
C GLU A 378 -5.85 4.80 -29.13
N LYS A 379 -5.78 6.13 -29.24
CA LYS A 379 -5.67 7.10 -28.13
C LYS A 379 -6.42 8.38 -28.51
N LEU A 380 -6.78 9.17 -27.51
CA LEU A 380 -7.46 10.45 -27.72
C LEU A 380 -6.52 11.61 -28.09
N THR A 381 -5.20 11.41 -28.03
CA THR A 381 -4.18 12.40 -28.38
C THR A 381 -3.53 12.13 -29.72
#